data_dec075fc30e4cef7041544009b299afb
#
_entry.id   dec075fc30e4cef7041544009b299afb
#
_cell.length_a   1.000
_cell.length_b   1.000
_cell.length_c   1.000
_cell.angle_alpha   90.00
_cell.angle_beta   90.00
_cell.angle_gamma   90.00
#
_symmetry.space_group_name_H-M   'P 1'
#
loop_
_entity.id
_entity.type
_entity.pdbx_description
1 polymer ?
#
loop_
_entity_poly.entity_id
_entity_poly.type
_entity_poly.pdbx_seq_one_letter_code
_entity_poly.pdbx_strand_id
1 'polypeptide(L)'
;MTSIYIDESTGSDLTGAGSQAAPYQTLAHALFTHGHEADVLVRKDASAEYEQPTQSALKKAKKGADGLEKKRKKAEELAAAASEEREKRERLLEESKKIQLVEDTTLPTAIKARYSCASAMCASSVLMMIHRQRS
;
A
#
# COMPACT_ATOMS: atom_id res chain seq x y z
N MET A 1 -32.92 5.43 15.71
CA MET A 1 -31.48 5.30 15.89
C MET A 1 -31.11 3.86 15.56
N THR A 2 -30.16 3.64 14.69
CA THR A 2 -29.81 2.28 14.23
C THR A 2 -28.71 1.75 15.14
N SER A 3 -29.02 0.70 15.92
CA SER A 3 -28.03 0.04 16.77
C SER A 3 -27.12 -0.83 15.92
N ILE A 4 -25.82 -0.74 16.13
CA ILE A 4 -24.79 -1.51 15.43
C ILE A 4 -24.36 -2.67 16.34
N TYR A 5 -24.36 -3.87 15.77
CA TYR A 5 -24.05 -5.09 16.48
C TYR A 5 -22.60 -5.54 16.20
N ILE A 6 -21.89 -5.89 17.26
CA ILE A 6 -20.52 -6.39 17.23
C ILE A 6 -20.47 -7.72 17.97
N ASP A 7 -19.84 -8.70 17.32
CA ASP A 7 -19.59 -10.00 17.91
C ASP A 7 -18.11 -10.36 17.71
N GLU A 8 -17.36 -10.38 18.80
CA GLU A 8 -15.93 -10.66 18.75
C GLU A 8 -15.63 -12.11 18.33
N SER A 9 -16.60 -13.02 18.52
CA SER A 9 -16.42 -14.46 18.24
C SER A 9 -16.84 -14.87 16.83
N THR A 10 -17.98 -14.35 16.34
CA THR A 10 -18.57 -14.74 15.06
C THR A 10 -18.66 -13.62 14.02
N GLY A 11 -18.35 -12.38 14.42
CA GLY A 11 -18.39 -11.23 13.56
C GLY A 11 -17.30 -11.22 12.48
N SER A 12 -17.50 -10.41 11.44
CA SER A 12 -16.54 -10.22 10.37
C SER A 12 -16.47 -8.73 9.98
N ASP A 13 -15.25 -8.19 9.93
CA ASP A 13 -15.05 -6.80 9.50
C ASP A 13 -15.08 -6.65 7.96
N LEU A 14 -14.97 -7.75 7.21
CA LEU A 14 -14.99 -7.72 5.75
C LEU A 14 -16.42 -7.86 5.18
N THR A 15 -17.24 -8.69 5.80
CA THR A 15 -18.59 -9.05 5.32
C THR A 15 -19.69 -8.59 6.26
N GLY A 16 -19.35 -8.11 7.45
CA GLY A 16 -20.28 -7.60 8.44
C GLY A 16 -21.00 -6.34 7.92
N ALA A 17 -22.28 -6.25 8.21
CA ALA A 17 -23.11 -5.08 7.92
C ALA A 17 -23.51 -4.30 9.18
N GLY A 18 -23.01 -4.72 10.36
CA GLY A 18 -23.39 -4.13 11.65
C GLY A 18 -24.81 -4.51 12.11
N SER A 19 -25.44 -5.46 11.46
CA SER A 19 -26.76 -5.99 11.86
C SER A 19 -26.59 -7.20 12.77
N GLN A 20 -27.64 -7.58 13.47
CA GLN A 20 -27.63 -8.77 14.33
C GLN A 20 -27.36 -10.08 13.56
N ALA A 21 -27.74 -10.13 12.28
CA ALA A 21 -27.51 -11.27 11.41
C ALA A 21 -26.06 -11.31 10.84
N ALA A 22 -25.43 -10.12 10.66
CA ALA A 22 -24.08 -9.98 10.14
C ALA A 22 -23.32 -8.93 10.96
N PRO A 23 -22.92 -9.25 12.19
CA PRO A 23 -22.23 -8.32 13.07
C PRO A 23 -20.80 -8.06 12.61
N TYR A 24 -20.25 -6.91 13.02
CA TYR A 24 -18.83 -6.65 12.89
C TYR A 24 -18.02 -7.43 13.92
N GLN A 25 -16.76 -7.68 13.63
CA GLN A 25 -15.85 -8.32 14.57
C GLN A 25 -15.23 -7.31 15.55
N THR A 26 -14.85 -6.12 15.05
CA THR A 26 -14.15 -5.13 15.87
C THR A 26 -14.95 -3.85 16.04
N LEU A 27 -14.93 -3.34 17.28
CA LEU A 27 -15.55 -2.05 17.63
C LEU A 27 -14.92 -0.88 16.85
N ALA A 28 -13.61 -0.96 16.56
CA ALA A 28 -12.91 0.07 15.79
C ALA A 28 -13.40 0.14 14.34
N HIS A 29 -13.68 -0.99 13.69
CA HIS A 29 -14.20 -1.03 12.34
C HIS A 29 -15.64 -0.52 12.27
N ALA A 30 -16.48 -0.87 13.24
CA ALA A 30 -17.83 -0.37 13.33
C ALA A 30 -17.87 1.18 13.44
N LEU A 31 -17.03 1.74 14.32
CA LEU A 31 -16.93 3.20 14.47
C LEU A 31 -16.29 3.88 13.24
N PHE A 32 -15.39 3.20 12.54
CA PHE A 32 -14.83 3.70 11.29
C PHE A 32 -15.88 3.79 10.17
N THR A 33 -16.78 2.82 10.10
CA THR A 33 -17.80 2.74 9.03
C THR A 33 -19.01 3.63 9.29
N HIS A 34 -19.47 3.69 10.54
CA HIS A 34 -20.72 4.39 10.92
C HIS A 34 -20.51 5.69 11.68
N GLY A 35 -19.26 5.99 12.04
CA GLY A 35 -18.89 7.19 12.79
C GLY A 35 -18.80 6.99 14.30
N HIS A 36 -18.19 7.98 14.96
CA HIS A 36 -17.86 7.90 16.39
C HIS A 36 -19.04 8.05 17.36
N GLU A 37 -20.22 8.42 16.86
CA GLU A 37 -21.44 8.66 17.65
C GLU A 37 -22.48 7.55 17.51
N ALA A 38 -22.15 6.48 16.81
CA ALA A 38 -23.08 5.38 16.59
C ALA A 38 -23.36 4.61 17.90
N ASP A 39 -24.62 4.23 18.10
CA ASP A 39 -25.01 3.35 19.20
C ASP A 39 -24.54 1.93 18.89
N VAL A 40 -23.64 1.45 19.70
CA VAL A 40 -22.97 0.16 19.46
C VAL A 40 -23.29 -0.81 20.60
N LEU A 41 -23.60 -2.03 20.23
CA LEU A 41 -23.82 -3.15 21.14
C LEU A 41 -22.77 -4.24 20.87
N VAL A 42 -22.08 -4.67 21.91
CA VAL A 42 -20.95 -5.61 21.83
C VAL A 42 -21.31 -6.91 22.53
N ARG A 43 -21.00 -8.01 21.89
CA ARG A 43 -21.07 -9.36 22.45
C ARG A 43 -19.70 -10.01 22.36
N LYS A 44 -19.19 -10.59 23.45
CA LYS A 44 -17.89 -11.26 23.48
C LYS A 44 -17.98 -12.71 23.00
N ASP A 45 -19.04 -13.39 23.41
CA ASP A 45 -19.26 -14.81 23.11
C ASP A 45 -20.63 -15.01 22.47
N ALA A 46 -20.76 -15.99 21.62
CA ALA A 46 -22.00 -16.30 20.89
C ALA A 46 -23.20 -16.58 21.80
N SER A 47 -22.97 -16.97 23.06
CA SER A 47 -24.01 -17.24 24.06
C SER A 47 -24.27 -16.06 25.00
N ALA A 48 -23.47 -14.99 24.94
CA ALA A 48 -23.64 -13.82 25.78
C ALA A 48 -24.70 -12.84 25.19
N GLU A 49 -25.30 -12.02 26.04
CA GLU A 49 -26.18 -10.97 25.61
C GLU A 49 -25.37 -9.78 25.06
N TYR A 50 -26.03 -8.96 24.23
CA TYR A 50 -25.44 -7.73 23.72
C TYR A 50 -25.47 -6.64 24.79
N GLU A 51 -24.30 -6.11 25.12
CA GLU A 51 -24.12 -5.08 26.12
C GLU A 51 -23.52 -3.81 25.53
N GLN A 52 -23.72 -2.68 26.19
CA GLN A 52 -23.07 -1.44 25.80
C GLN A 52 -21.56 -1.52 26.11
N PRO A 53 -20.69 -1.09 25.18
CA PRO A 53 -19.26 -1.11 25.41
C PRO A 53 -18.85 -0.15 26.53
N THR A 54 -17.85 -0.53 27.29
CA THR A 54 -17.29 0.34 28.34
C THR A 54 -16.67 1.60 27.74
N GLN A 55 -16.66 2.71 28.49
CA GLN A 55 -16.06 3.96 28.04
C GLN A 55 -14.57 3.82 27.65
N SER A 56 -13.84 2.95 28.34
CA SER A 56 -12.44 2.64 28.01
C SER A 56 -12.31 1.92 26.67
N ALA A 57 -13.20 0.96 26.39
CA ALA A 57 -13.27 0.26 25.10
C ALA A 57 -13.61 1.23 23.97
N LEU A 58 -14.58 2.12 24.17
CA LEU A 58 -14.93 3.17 23.20
C LEU A 58 -13.74 4.10 22.90
N LYS A 59 -13.01 4.57 23.91
CA LYS A 59 -11.82 5.42 23.71
C LYS A 59 -10.74 4.69 22.92
N LYS A 60 -10.49 3.43 23.20
CA LYS A 60 -9.53 2.59 22.47
C LYS A 60 -9.98 2.37 21.03
N ALA A 61 -11.26 2.09 20.82
CA ALA A 61 -11.84 1.88 19.51
C ALA A 61 -11.85 3.16 18.64
N LYS A 62 -12.13 4.32 19.22
CA LYS A 62 -12.01 5.62 18.52
C LYS A 62 -10.59 5.86 18.00
N LYS A 63 -9.57 5.64 18.84
CA LYS A 63 -8.17 5.70 18.38
C LYS A 63 -7.85 4.69 17.29
N GLY A 64 -8.44 3.49 17.37
CA GLY A 64 -8.32 2.47 16.33
C GLY A 64 -8.96 2.90 15.01
N ALA A 65 -10.16 3.47 15.05
CA ALA A 65 -10.87 4.00 13.89
C ALA A 65 -10.10 5.14 13.20
N ASP A 66 -9.56 6.10 13.98
CA ASP A 66 -8.68 7.16 13.47
C ASP A 66 -7.44 6.60 12.78
N GLY A 67 -6.88 5.51 13.34
CA GLY A 67 -5.75 4.80 12.75
C GLY A 67 -6.09 4.14 11.42
N LEU A 68 -7.27 3.54 11.31
CA LEU A 68 -7.78 2.96 10.05
C LEU A 68 -8.03 4.03 8.99
N GLU A 69 -8.61 5.16 9.39
CA GLU A 69 -8.84 6.29 8.49
C GLU A 69 -7.54 6.86 7.93
N LYS A 70 -6.52 7.05 8.79
CA LYS A 70 -5.18 7.49 8.36
C LYS A 70 -4.54 6.48 7.40
N LYS A 71 -4.69 5.19 7.66
CA LYS A 71 -4.19 4.14 6.76
C LYS A 71 -4.90 4.17 5.41
N ARG A 72 -6.22 4.36 5.40
CA ARG A 72 -7.00 4.48 4.16
C ARG A 72 -6.56 5.69 3.34
N LYS A 73 -6.45 6.88 3.97
CA LYS A 73 -5.98 8.11 3.29
C LYS A 73 -4.59 7.93 2.70
N LYS A 74 -3.66 7.33 3.47
CA LYS A 74 -2.31 7.07 2.97
C LYS A 74 -2.28 6.05 1.83
N ALA A 75 -3.11 5.02 1.89
CA ALA A 75 -3.22 4.03 0.80
C ALA A 75 -3.81 4.65 -0.47
N GLU A 76 -4.80 5.52 -0.33
CA GLU A 76 -5.41 6.27 -1.42
C GLU A 76 -4.42 7.24 -2.07
N GLU A 77 -3.64 7.98 -1.28
CA GLU A 77 -2.57 8.86 -1.75
C GLU A 77 -1.50 8.09 -2.52
N LEU A 78 -1.06 6.94 -2.00
CA LEU A 78 -0.11 6.07 -2.69
C LEU A 78 -0.67 5.49 -3.98
N ALA A 79 -1.96 5.12 -3.99
CA ALA A 79 -2.62 4.64 -5.20
C ALA A 79 -2.75 5.74 -6.26
N ALA A 80 -3.09 6.96 -5.86
CA ALA A 80 -3.14 8.12 -6.75
C ALA A 80 -1.76 8.44 -7.34
N ALA A 81 -0.71 8.47 -6.50
CA ALA A 81 0.66 8.67 -6.96
C ALA A 81 1.12 7.58 -7.94
N ALA A 82 0.77 6.32 -7.67
CA ALA A 82 1.10 5.20 -8.55
C ALA A 82 0.36 5.27 -9.90
N SER A 83 -0.89 5.77 -9.93
CA SER A 83 -1.63 5.98 -11.17
C SER A 83 -1.01 7.10 -12.02
N GLU A 84 -0.65 8.22 -11.41
CA GLU A 84 0.04 9.31 -12.11
C GLU A 84 1.40 8.88 -12.70
N GLU A 85 2.15 8.07 -11.95
CA GLU A 85 3.44 7.55 -12.46
C GLU A 85 3.24 6.61 -13.66
N ARG A 86 2.20 5.76 -13.62
CA ARG A 86 1.85 4.90 -14.76
C ARG A 86 1.48 5.72 -15.98
N GLU A 87 0.64 6.73 -15.84
CA GLU A 87 0.26 7.61 -16.95
C GLU A 87 1.47 8.36 -17.54
N LYS A 88 2.37 8.85 -16.67
CA LYS A 88 3.62 9.49 -17.15
C LYS A 88 4.48 8.51 -17.93
N ARG A 89 4.60 7.28 -17.43
CA ARG A 89 5.36 6.22 -18.12
C ARG A 89 4.75 5.84 -19.47
N GLU A 90 3.42 5.74 -19.54
CA GLU A 90 2.71 5.46 -20.79
C GLU A 90 2.90 6.59 -21.82
N ARG A 91 2.78 7.85 -21.40
CA ARG A 91 3.05 9.01 -22.28
C ARG A 91 4.48 8.99 -22.84
N LEU A 92 5.48 8.74 -21.98
CA LEU A 92 6.87 8.63 -22.42
C LEU A 92 7.08 7.46 -23.39
N LEU A 93 6.39 6.34 -23.18
CA LEU A 93 6.42 5.21 -24.11
C LEU A 93 5.78 5.54 -25.45
N GLU A 94 4.67 6.28 -25.46
CA GLU A 94 4.04 6.74 -26.70
C GLU A 94 4.90 7.76 -27.44
N GLU A 95 5.52 8.69 -26.74
CA GLU A 95 6.46 9.64 -27.31
C GLU A 95 7.68 8.93 -27.90
N SER A 96 8.24 7.94 -27.19
CA SER A 96 9.38 7.16 -27.68
C SER A 96 9.06 6.36 -28.95
N LYS A 97 7.82 5.87 -29.10
CA LYS A 97 7.36 5.21 -30.33
C LYS A 97 7.27 6.13 -31.52
N LYS A 98 7.09 7.44 -31.30
CA LYS A 98 7.03 8.46 -32.39
C LYS A 98 8.41 8.88 -32.85
N ILE A 99 9.46 8.62 -32.08
CA ILE A 99 10.84 8.95 -32.47
C ILE A 99 11.31 7.95 -33.53
N GLN A 100 11.38 8.41 -34.77
CA GLN A 100 12.01 7.66 -35.83
C GLN A 100 13.51 7.96 -35.80
N LEU A 101 14.31 6.93 -35.54
CA LEU A 101 15.76 7.02 -35.69
C LEU A 101 16.07 7.06 -37.21
N VAL A 102 16.42 8.23 -37.70
CA VAL A 102 16.94 8.37 -39.05
C VAL A 102 18.45 8.15 -38.97
N GLU A 103 18.94 7.12 -39.65
CA GLU A 103 20.38 6.91 -39.82
C GLU A 103 20.96 8.06 -40.65
N ASP A 104 21.84 8.81 -40.02
CA ASP A 104 22.58 9.85 -40.72
C ASP A 104 23.73 9.17 -41.53
N THR A 105 23.49 8.94 -42.82
CA THR A 105 24.44 8.30 -43.72
C THR A 105 25.69 9.13 -43.96
N THR A 106 25.72 10.40 -43.52
CA THR A 106 26.89 11.27 -43.61
C THR A 106 27.93 11.03 -42.56
N LEU A 107 27.56 10.36 -41.48
CA LEU A 107 28.50 9.98 -40.41
C LEU A 107 29.23 8.67 -40.75
N PRO A 108 30.55 8.62 -40.55
CA PRO A 108 31.30 7.39 -40.78
C PRO A 108 30.72 6.29 -39.85
N THR A 109 30.48 5.11 -40.43
CA THR A 109 29.94 3.94 -39.71
C THR A 109 30.74 3.72 -38.45
N ALA A 110 30.10 3.83 -37.27
CA ALA A 110 30.75 3.63 -36.01
C ALA A 110 31.36 2.23 -35.99
N ILE A 111 32.68 2.16 -35.93
CA ILE A 111 33.41 0.89 -35.83
C ILE A 111 32.97 0.26 -34.50
N LYS A 112 32.29 -0.88 -34.60
CA LYS A 112 31.86 -1.65 -33.46
C LYS A 112 33.08 -1.99 -32.61
N ALA A 113 33.33 -1.16 -31.59
CA ALA A 113 34.42 -1.43 -30.66
C ALA A 113 34.19 -2.81 -30.06
N ARG A 114 35.09 -3.73 -30.38
CA ARG A 114 35.07 -5.07 -29.76
C ARG A 114 35.41 -4.90 -28.29
N TYR A 115 34.39 -4.96 -27.45
CA TYR A 115 34.49 -4.86 -26.00
C TYR A 115 35.32 -5.97 -25.32
N SER A 116 36.04 -6.81 -26.07
CA SER A 116 36.73 -7.98 -25.52
C SER A 116 38.00 -7.67 -24.74
N CYS A 117 38.60 -6.49 -24.86
CA CYS A 117 39.84 -6.16 -24.14
C CYS A 117 39.67 -5.20 -22.95
N ALA A 118 38.66 -4.33 -22.94
CA ALA A 118 38.51 -3.35 -21.87
C ALA A 118 37.94 -3.95 -20.57
N SER A 119 37.18 -5.03 -20.65
CA SER A 119 36.55 -5.65 -19.47
C SER A 119 37.58 -6.38 -18.60
N ALA A 120 38.62 -6.99 -19.16
CA ALA A 120 39.64 -7.69 -18.40
C ALA A 120 40.59 -6.74 -17.65
N MET A 121 40.90 -5.57 -18.22
CA MET A 121 41.77 -4.60 -17.55
C MET A 121 41.08 -3.81 -16.43
N CYS A 122 39.79 -3.51 -16.57
CA CYS A 122 39.03 -2.86 -15.51
C CYS A 122 38.80 -3.75 -14.29
N ALA A 123 38.61 -5.07 -14.49
CA ALA A 123 38.42 -5.99 -13.38
C ALA A 123 39.69 -6.14 -12.52
N SER A 124 40.85 -6.12 -13.13
CA SER A 124 42.15 -6.20 -12.39
C SER A 124 42.42 -4.92 -11.58
N SER A 125 42.11 -3.73 -12.12
CA SER A 125 42.30 -2.45 -11.39
C SER A 125 41.38 -2.30 -10.19
N VAL A 126 40.15 -2.75 -10.29
CA VAL A 126 39.18 -2.69 -9.17
C VAL A 126 39.59 -3.68 -8.06
N LEU A 127 40.10 -4.87 -8.42
CA LEU A 127 40.57 -5.85 -7.42
C LEU A 127 41.79 -5.33 -6.66
N MET A 128 42.72 -4.65 -7.33
CA MET A 128 43.88 -4.04 -6.67
C MET A 128 43.52 -2.88 -5.74
N MET A 129 42.48 -2.09 -6.05
CA MET A 129 42.02 -1.02 -5.17
C MET A 129 41.36 -1.55 -3.88
N ILE A 130 40.62 -2.65 -3.97
CA ILE A 130 39.96 -3.25 -2.80
C ILE A 130 40.97 -3.88 -1.84
N HIS A 131 42.07 -4.42 -2.35
CA HIS A 131 43.15 -5.03 -1.51
C HIS A 131 43.97 -3.96 -0.76
N ARG A 132 44.04 -2.72 -1.27
CA ARG A 132 44.81 -1.65 -0.66
C ARG A 132 44.10 -0.93 0.51
N GLN A 133 42.82 -1.15 0.69
CA GLN A 133 42.06 -0.60 1.81
C GLN A 133 41.90 -1.54 3.01
N ARG A 134 42.46 -2.74 2.96
CA ARG A 134 42.41 -3.73 4.06
C ARG A 134 43.74 -4.05 4.72
N SER A 135 44.79 -3.22 4.49
CA SER A 135 46.05 -3.33 5.21
C SER A 135 46.26 -2.14 6.12
#